data_cd0bb62ebef27cff7afa828788069704
#
_entry.id   cd0bb62ebef27cff7afa828788069704
#
_cell.length_a   1.000
_cell.length_b   1.000
_cell.length_c   1.000
_cell.angle_alpha   90.00
_cell.angle_beta   90.00
_cell.angle_gamma   90.00
#
_symmetry.space_group_name_H-M   'P 1'
#
loop_
_entity.id
_entity.type
_entity.pdbx_description
1 polymer ?
#
loop_
_entity_poly.entity_id
_entity_poly.type
_entity_poly.pdbx_seq_one_letter_code
_entity_poly.pdbx_strand_id
1 'polypeptide(L)'
;GVEVTDRTRALRELLVYGSYLQNHASHLFVFAAPDFLGMPSVFPLAQTDPELFEQALGLKALGNELCTKVGGRSIHPITAVVGGFTHEIEPAEYLELADKMDAAMDFALEAVDLFRGFEVPDIATAGDMLAMVEDDYYPVECSDQAFFLNAGIVFDANEVQEHIEEHAVPHSAALLARVRETQSPYFTGALARVNASWQNLGQNAKVAAAKAGLRPPEANPFMNNVAQAVEIVDALDRCADLCRKLAEPGAIASSSLPVPFEVKAG
;
A
#
# COMPACT_ATOMS: atom_id res chain seq x y z
N GLY A 1 -9.81 9.06 21.85
CA GLY A 1 -9.81 9.32 20.41
C GLY A 1 -11.19 9.71 19.91
N VAL A 2 -11.30 10.18 18.67
CA VAL A 2 -12.60 10.45 18.04
C VAL A 2 -13.04 9.17 17.35
N GLU A 3 -14.26 8.71 17.64
CA GLU A 3 -14.86 7.56 17.00
C GLU A 3 -15.17 7.89 15.52
N VAL A 4 -14.79 7.02 14.60
CA VAL A 4 -15.01 7.19 13.16
C VAL A 4 -16.00 6.16 12.64
N THR A 5 -16.81 6.55 11.66
CA THR A 5 -17.81 5.67 11.02
C THR A 5 -17.12 4.71 10.04
N ASP A 6 -17.80 3.62 9.70
CA ASP A 6 -17.32 2.67 8.66
C ASP A 6 -17.14 3.36 7.31
N ARG A 7 -18.00 4.35 6.99
CA ARG A 7 -17.84 5.16 5.78
C ARG A 7 -16.53 5.98 5.80
N THR A 8 -16.19 6.57 6.94
CA THR A 8 -14.92 7.30 7.12
C THR A 8 -13.73 6.35 6.97
N ARG A 9 -13.81 5.13 7.52
CA ARG A 9 -12.77 4.10 7.34
C ARG A 9 -12.60 3.73 5.87
N ALA A 10 -13.71 3.45 5.16
CA ALA A 10 -13.69 3.13 3.74
C ALA A 10 -13.05 4.24 2.88
N LEU A 11 -13.35 5.51 3.17
CA LEU A 11 -12.74 6.66 2.48
C LEU A 11 -11.24 6.78 2.77
N ARG A 12 -10.80 6.50 4.00
CA ARG A 12 -9.39 6.47 4.37
C ARG A 12 -8.67 5.32 3.67
N GLU A 13 -9.25 4.14 3.64
CA GLU A 13 -8.72 3.00 2.89
C GLU A 13 -8.53 3.33 1.41
N LEU A 14 -9.52 3.96 0.75
CA LEU A 14 -9.38 4.42 -0.63
C LEU A 14 -8.19 5.35 -0.82
N LEU A 15 -7.94 6.29 0.10
CA LEU A 15 -6.78 7.17 0.02
C LEU A 15 -5.45 6.41 0.15
N VAL A 16 -5.39 5.43 1.04
CA VAL A 16 -4.17 4.61 1.21
C VAL A 16 -3.95 3.74 -0.02
N TYR A 17 -4.99 3.07 -0.53
CA TYR A 17 -4.86 2.28 -1.77
C TYR A 17 -4.53 3.14 -2.98
N GLY A 18 -5.13 4.33 -3.12
CA GLY A 18 -4.75 5.28 -4.16
C GLY A 18 -3.27 5.69 -4.06
N SER A 19 -2.78 5.88 -2.84
CA SER A 19 -1.36 6.12 -2.58
C SER A 19 -0.49 4.90 -2.95
N TYR A 20 -0.93 3.67 -2.67
CA TYR A 20 -0.21 2.46 -3.09
C TYR A 20 -0.14 2.37 -4.62
N LEU A 21 -1.26 2.53 -5.32
CA LEU A 21 -1.29 2.49 -6.79
C LEU A 21 -0.28 3.47 -7.39
N GLN A 22 -0.31 4.75 -6.98
CA GLN A 22 0.61 5.74 -7.54
C GLN A 22 2.08 5.51 -7.15
N ASN A 23 2.35 5.13 -5.90
CA ASN A 23 3.72 4.96 -5.42
C ASN A 23 4.33 3.65 -5.88
N HIS A 24 3.59 2.53 -5.84
CA HIS A 24 4.09 1.26 -6.35
C HIS A 24 4.31 1.30 -7.86
N ALA A 25 3.37 1.85 -8.64
CA ALA A 25 3.55 2.04 -10.06
C ALA A 25 4.78 2.91 -10.36
N SER A 26 4.97 4.01 -9.62
CA SER A 26 6.16 4.86 -9.78
C SER A 26 7.44 4.10 -9.44
N HIS A 27 7.48 3.40 -8.30
CA HIS A 27 8.66 2.64 -7.89
C HIS A 27 8.99 1.54 -8.90
N LEU A 28 8.00 0.73 -9.25
CA LEU A 28 8.20 -0.42 -10.13
C LEU A 28 8.64 0.00 -11.54
N PHE A 29 7.89 0.89 -12.18
CA PHE A 29 8.09 1.17 -13.59
C PHE A 29 9.01 2.35 -13.89
N VAL A 30 9.09 3.36 -12.99
CA VAL A 30 9.96 4.53 -13.22
C VAL A 30 11.35 4.33 -12.65
N PHE A 31 11.47 3.58 -11.53
CA PHE A 31 12.75 3.42 -10.85
C PHE A 31 13.32 1.99 -10.99
N ALA A 32 12.57 0.95 -10.66
CA ALA A 32 13.11 -0.41 -10.63
C ALA A 32 13.24 -1.06 -12.02
N ALA A 33 12.21 -1.01 -12.87
CA ALA A 33 12.23 -1.66 -14.18
C ALA A 33 13.38 -1.19 -15.08
N PRO A 34 13.73 0.12 -15.17
CA PRO A 34 14.88 0.55 -15.95
C PRO A 34 16.20 -0.13 -15.57
N ASP A 35 16.46 -0.33 -14.28
CA ASP A 35 17.67 -0.98 -13.81
C ASP A 35 17.74 -2.44 -14.27
N PHE A 36 16.64 -3.19 -14.16
CA PHE A 36 16.56 -4.58 -14.64
C PHE A 36 16.64 -4.69 -16.17
N LEU A 37 16.15 -3.68 -16.88
CA LEU A 37 16.18 -3.62 -18.35
C LEU A 37 17.50 -3.03 -18.89
N GLY A 38 18.45 -2.65 -18.02
CA GLY A 38 19.72 -2.03 -18.41
C GLY A 38 19.54 -0.64 -19.04
N MET A 39 18.49 0.08 -18.67
CA MET A 39 18.17 1.42 -19.17
C MET A 39 18.62 2.49 -18.19
N PRO A 40 19.11 3.67 -18.68
CA PRO A 40 19.55 4.75 -17.80
C PRO A 40 18.40 5.48 -17.10
N SER A 41 17.16 5.28 -17.54
CA SER A 41 15.92 5.85 -16.99
C SER A 41 14.70 5.21 -17.64
N VAL A 42 13.50 5.61 -17.21
CA VAL A 42 12.23 5.15 -17.82
C VAL A 42 11.99 5.69 -19.24
N PHE A 43 12.60 6.83 -19.64
CA PHE A 43 12.29 7.47 -20.92
C PHE A 43 12.61 6.63 -22.17
N PRO A 44 13.68 5.83 -22.25
CA PRO A 44 13.88 4.92 -23.36
C PRO A 44 12.73 3.91 -23.55
N LEU A 45 12.03 3.53 -22.47
CA LEU A 45 10.90 2.62 -22.53
C LEU A 45 9.77 3.15 -23.42
N ALA A 46 9.54 4.46 -23.46
CA ALA A 46 8.58 5.09 -24.36
C ALA A 46 8.84 4.84 -25.86
N GLN A 47 10.08 4.43 -26.21
CA GLN A 47 10.46 4.14 -27.59
C GLN A 47 10.56 2.63 -27.85
N THR A 48 11.02 1.86 -26.87
CA THR A 48 11.26 0.42 -26.99
C THR A 48 10.02 -0.42 -26.70
N ASP A 49 9.16 0.05 -25.79
CA ASP A 49 7.89 -0.56 -25.41
C ASP A 49 6.88 0.53 -25.02
N PRO A 50 6.30 1.24 -26.01
CA PRO A 50 5.33 2.32 -25.75
C PRO A 50 4.11 1.87 -24.98
N GLU A 51 3.64 0.64 -25.20
CA GLU A 51 2.45 0.09 -24.57
C GLU A 51 2.68 -0.10 -23.07
N LEU A 52 3.77 -0.74 -22.67
CA LEU A 52 4.16 -0.87 -21.26
C LEU A 52 4.33 0.50 -20.60
N PHE A 53 4.95 1.46 -21.31
CA PHE A 53 5.14 2.81 -20.79
C PHE A 53 3.81 3.54 -20.54
N GLU A 54 2.87 3.49 -21.50
CA GLU A 54 1.56 4.13 -21.36
C GLU A 54 0.72 3.48 -20.26
N GLN A 55 0.70 2.15 -20.16
CA GLN A 55 -0.02 1.41 -19.12
C GLN A 55 0.53 1.70 -17.73
N ALA A 56 1.86 1.74 -17.57
CA ALA A 56 2.51 2.07 -16.32
C ALA A 56 2.17 3.49 -15.82
N LEU A 57 2.20 4.47 -16.73
CA LEU A 57 1.79 5.84 -16.42
C LEU A 57 0.29 5.95 -16.17
N GLY A 58 -0.53 5.17 -16.88
CA GLY A 58 -1.98 5.07 -16.68
C GLY A 58 -2.32 4.58 -15.28
N LEU A 59 -1.65 3.52 -14.82
CA LEU A 59 -1.84 2.98 -13.47
C LEU A 59 -1.47 4.00 -12.38
N LYS A 60 -0.34 4.70 -12.55
CA LYS A 60 0.05 5.80 -11.67
C LYS A 60 -0.97 6.93 -11.70
N ALA A 61 -1.47 7.30 -12.87
CA ALA A 61 -2.47 8.36 -13.04
C ALA A 61 -3.79 7.99 -12.37
N LEU A 62 -4.20 6.72 -12.43
CA LEU A 62 -5.41 6.21 -11.77
C LEU A 62 -5.33 6.35 -10.25
N GLY A 63 -4.20 6.01 -9.64
CA GLY A 63 -3.98 6.25 -8.21
C GLY A 63 -4.02 7.74 -7.84
N ASN A 64 -3.44 8.61 -8.67
CA ASN A 64 -3.52 10.06 -8.52
C ASN A 64 -4.96 10.60 -8.65
N GLU A 65 -5.72 10.07 -9.61
CA GLU A 65 -7.13 10.44 -9.81
C GLU A 65 -7.97 10.07 -8.59
N LEU A 66 -7.83 8.84 -8.10
CA LEU A 66 -8.51 8.39 -6.88
C LEU A 66 -8.20 9.31 -5.69
N CYS A 67 -6.92 9.55 -5.42
CA CYS A 67 -6.51 10.45 -4.35
C CYS A 67 -7.04 11.88 -4.55
N THR A 68 -7.08 12.38 -5.77
CA THR A 68 -7.57 13.73 -6.08
C THR A 68 -9.08 13.82 -5.84
N LYS A 69 -9.85 12.86 -6.32
CA LYS A 69 -11.31 12.84 -6.17
C LYS A 69 -11.71 12.69 -4.70
N VAL A 70 -11.13 11.73 -3.98
CA VAL A 70 -11.47 11.47 -2.57
C VAL A 70 -10.75 12.43 -1.63
N GLY A 71 -9.49 12.73 -1.88
CA GLY A 71 -8.62 13.49 -0.99
C GLY A 71 -8.49 14.98 -1.32
N GLY A 72 -9.05 15.44 -2.46
CA GLY A 72 -8.93 16.82 -2.94
C GLY A 72 -7.56 17.13 -3.59
N ARG A 73 -6.58 16.27 -3.42
CA ARG A 73 -5.22 16.35 -4.03
C ARG A 73 -4.65 14.96 -4.23
N SER A 74 -3.84 14.79 -5.25
CA SER A 74 -3.11 13.54 -5.50
C SER A 74 -2.04 13.24 -4.44
N ILE A 75 -1.47 14.28 -3.85
CA ILE A 75 -0.48 14.22 -2.78
C ILE A 75 -0.91 15.19 -1.68
N HIS A 76 -0.74 14.80 -0.43
CA HIS A 76 -1.18 15.55 0.75
C HIS A 76 -2.69 15.86 0.72
N PRO A 77 -3.56 14.86 0.92
CA PRO A 77 -5.01 15.03 0.95
C PRO A 77 -5.44 16.13 1.92
N ILE A 78 -6.46 16.91 1.53
CA ILE A 78 -6.98 18.02 2.32
C ILE A 78 -8.43 17.82 2.77
N THR A 79 -9.12 16.82 2.25
CA THR A 79 -10.51 16.51 2.61
C THR A 79 -10.61 15.67 3.87
N ALA A 80 -9.60 14.86 4.17
CA ALA A 80 -9.53 14.05 5.37
C ALA A 80 -9.27 14.95 6.60
N VAL A 81 -10.15 14.90 7.58
CA VAL A 81 -10.08 15.67 8.81
C VAL A 81 -10.33 14.78 10.02
N VAL A 82 -10.11 15.31 11.22
CA VAL A 82 -10.43 14.58 12.45
C VAL A 82 -11.93 14.23 12.47
N GLY A 83 -12.23 12.95 12.53
CA GLY A 83 -13.60 12.43 12.60
C GLY A 83 -14.26 12.15 11.25
N GLY A 84 -13.68 12.55 10.10
CA GLY A 84 -14.34 12.33 8.81
C GLY A 84 -13.68 13.02 7.63
N PHE A 85 -14.51 13.39 6.67
CA PHE A 85 -14.12 14.08 5.44
C PHE A 85 -14.95 15.36 5.26
N THR A 86 -14.34 16.40 4.71
CA THR A 86 -15.02 17.69 4.42
C THR A 86 -15.79 17.66 3.12
N HIS A 87 -15.54 16.70 2.26
CA HIS A 87 -16.16 16.53 0.96
C HIS A 87 -16.20 15.04 0.58
N GLU A 88 -17.23 14.65 -0.11
CA GLU A 88 -17.36 13.36 -0.80
C GLU A 88 -17.78 13.60 -2.25
N ILE A 89 -17.35 12.71 -3.13
CA ILE A 89 -17.73 12.72 -4.55
C ILE A 89 -19.12 12.10 -4.75
N GLU A 90 -19.73 12.38 -5.90
CA GLU A 90 -21.04 11.85 -6.24
C GLU A 90 -21.01 10.34 -6.50
N PRO A 91 -22.11 9.60 -6.25
CA PRO A 91 -22.17 8.15 -6.48
C PRO A 91 -21.71 7.72 -7.86
N ALA A 92 -22.03 8.48 -8.92
CA ALA A 92 -21.61 8.18 -10.28
C ALA A 92 -20.08 8.22 -10.46
N GLU A 93 -19.39 9.09 -9.73
CA GLU A 93 -17.93 9.20 -9.80
C GLU A 93 -17.24 8.00 -9.14
N TYR A 94 -17.83 7.45 -8.06
CA TYR A 94 -17.35 6.20 -7.47
C TYR A 94 -17.48 5.03 -8.46
N LEU A 95 -18.61 4.92 -9.19
CA LEU A 95 -18.80 3.87 -10.19
C LEU A 95 -17.80 4.02 -11.35
N GLU A 96 -17.56 5.24 -11.82
CA GLU A 96 -16.54 5.51 -12.84
C GLU A 96 -15.14 5.08 -12.38
N LEU A 97 -14.78 5.35 -11.12
CA LEU A 97 -13.52 4.89 -10.56
C LEU A 97 -13.45 3.36 -10.48
N ALA A 98 -14.53 2.70 -10.06
CA ALA A 98 -14.59 1.24 -10.00
C ALA A 98 -14.36 0.61 -11.39
N ASP A 99 -15.00 1.13 -12.43
CA ASP A 99 -14.83 0.63 -13.80
C ASP A 99 -13.39 0.83 -14.30
N LYS A 100 -12.74 1.93 -13.94
CA LYS A 100 -11.31 2.17 -14.25
C LYS A 100 -10.38 1.21 -13.49
N MET A 101 -10.69 0.87 -12.24
CA MET A 101 -9.93 -0.12 -11.48
C MET A 101 -10.02 -1.50 -12.14
N ASP A 102 -11.23 -1.93 -12.53
CA ASP A 102 -11.42 -3.19 -13.25
C ASP A 102 -10.65 -3.22 -14.57
N ALA A 103 -10.69 -2.11 -15.33
CA ALA A 103 -9.99 -2.03 -16.62
C ALA A 103 -8.45 -2.08 -16.48
N ALA A 104 -7.90 -1.72 -15.34
CA ALA A 104 -6.46 -1.77 -15.06
C ALA A 104 -5.98 -3.16 -14.58
N MET A 105 -6.90 -4.08 -14.27
CA MET A 105 -6.58 -5.36 -13.63
C MET A 105 -5.67 -6.25 -14.49
N ASP A 106 -5.94 -6.36 -15.79
CA ASP A 106 -5.14 -7.22 -16.66
C ASP A 106 -3.68 -6.77 -16.67
N PHE A 107 -3.44 -5.47 -16.80
CA PHE A 107 -2.08 -4.92 -16.74
C PHE A 107 -1.43 -5.12 -15.36
N ALA A 108 -2.17 -5.02 -14.27
CA ALA A 108 -1.63 -5.29 -12.93
C ALA A 108 -1.18 -6.75 -12.78
N LEU A 109 -1.90 -7.71 -13.36
CA LEU A 109 -1.51 -9.12 -13.39
C LEU A 109 -0.27 -9.35 -14.26
N GLU A 110 -0.18 -8.69 -15.43
CA GLU A 110 1.01 -8.70 -16.28
C GLU A 110 2.22 -8.09 -15.56
N ALA A 111 2.03 -7.04 -14.76
CA ALA A 111 3.10 -6.46 -13.96
C ALA A 111 3.69 -7.46 -12.95
N VAL A 112 2.88 -8.29 -12.31
CA VAL A 112 3.38 -9.36 -11.43
C VAL A 112 4.24 -10.35 -12.20
N ASP A 113 3.81 -10.77 -13.39
CA ASP A 113 4.58 -11.68 -14.25
C ASP A 113 5.89 -11.03 -14.74
N LEU A 114 5.86 -9.75 -15.09
CA LEU A 114 7.04 -8.98 -15.51
C LEU A 114 8.11 -8.94 -14.39
N PHE A 115 7.74 -8.50 -13.20
CA PHE A 115 8.69 -8.34 -12.08
C PHE A 115 9.21 -9.68 -11.56
N ARG A 116 8.39 -10.72 -11.60
CA ARG A 116 8.85 -12.08 -11.33
C ARG A 116 9.86 -12.59 -12.35
N GLY A 117 9.77 -12.14 -13.60
CA GLY A 117 10.65 -12.54 -14.70
C GLY A 117 12.08 -11.98 -14.63
N PHE A 118 12.32 -10.96 -13.83
CA PHE A 118 13.65 -10.39 -13.67
C PHE A 118 14.56 -11.30 -12.86
N GLU A 119 15.82 -11.40 -13.31
CA GLU A 119 16.86 -12.09 -12.55
C GLU A 119 17.25 -11.23 -11.33
N VAL A 120 17.17 -11.81 -10.15
CA VAL A 120 17.52 -11.16 -8.88
C VAL A 120 18.58 -11.97 -8.15
N PRO A 121 19.47 -11.32 -7.36
CA PRO A 121 20.43 -12.05 -6.54
C PRO A 121 19.70 -12.98 -5.53
N ASP A 122 20.23 -14.16 -5.33
CA ASP A 122 19.76 -15.10 -4.30
C ASP A 122 20.36 -14.70 -2.95
N ILE A 123 19.71 -13.78 -2.25
CA ILE A 123 20.12 -13.31 -0.94
C ILE A 123 18.92 -13.31 0.01
N ALA A 124 19.20 -13.47 1.29
CA ALA A 124 18.22 -13.34 2.35
C ALA A 124 18.59 -12.18 3.28
N THR A 125 17.60 -11.39 3.70
CA THR A 125 17.85 -10.39 4.74
C THR A 125 18.04 -11.06 6.09
N ALA A 126 19.01 -10.56 6.86
CA ALA A 126 19.20 -10.95 8.25
C ALA A 126 18.33 -10.12 9.22
N GLY A 127 17.65 -9.10 8.72
CA GLY A 127 16.79 -8.23 9.51
C GLY A 127 15.41 -8.83 9.79
N ASP A 128 14.70 -8.19 10.70
CA ASP A 128 13.29 -8.51 10.94
C ASP A 128 12.38 -7.80 9.94
N MET A 129 11.10 -8.15 9.93
CA MET A 129 10.07 -7.51 9.14
C MET A 129 8.98 -7.02 10.05
N LEU A 130 8.64 -5.73 9.95
CA LEU A 130 7.58 -5.11 10.74
C LEU A 130 6.38 -4.77 9.85
N ALA A 131 5.22 -5.23 10.23
CA ALA A 131 3.95 -4.87 9.58
C ALA A 131 2.82 -4.79 10.61
N MET A 132 1.79 -4.03 10.27
CA MET A 132 0.49 -4.13 10.94
C MET A 132 -0.16 -5.48 10.59
N VAL A 133 -0.91 -6.05 11.51
CA VAL A 133 -1.62 -7.34 11.32
C VAL A 133 -3.03 -7.26 11.86
N GLU A 134 -3.92 -8.02 11.22
CA GLU A 134 -5.29 -8.26 11.65
C GLU A 134 -5.68 -9.72 11.32
N ASP A 135 -6.67 -10.23 12.03
CA ASP A 135 -7.05 -11.64 11.89
C ASP A 135 -7.74 -11.94 10.57
N ASP A 136 -8.58 -11.02 10.08
CA ASP A 136 -9.53 -11.28 9.00
C ASP A 136 -9.44 -10.31 7.80
N TYR A 137 -8.55 -9.30 7.85
CA TYR A 137 -8.34 -8.42 6.70
C TYR A 137 -6.86 -8.01 6.54
N TYR A 138 -6.53 -7.52 5.35
CA TYR A 138 -5.19 -6.99 5.02
C TYR A 138 -5.11 -5.52 5.43
N PRO A 139 -4.44 -5.19 6.55
CA PRO A 139 -4.51 -3.84 7.12
C PRO A 139 -3.63 -2.86 6.32
N VAL A 140 -4.23 -1.76 5.86
CA VAL A 140 -3.52 -0.70 5.14
C VAL A 140 -3.72 0.68 5.77
N GLU A 141 -4.89 0.94 6.39
CA GLU A 141 -5.23 2.25 6.97
C GLU A 141 -4.82 2.31 8.44
N CYS A 142 -5.24 1.33 9.21
CA CYS A 142 -4.88 1.21 10.63
C CYS A 142 -5.01 -0.24 11.09
N SER A 143 -4.36 -0.54 12.19
CA SER A 143 -4.53 -1.74 12.98
C SER A 143 -4.14 -1.43 14.42
N ASP A 144 -4.75 -2.13 15.35
CA ASP A 144 -4.37 -2.06 16.76
C ASP A 144 -3.16 -2.95 17.06
N GLN A 145 -2.75 -3.81 16.13
CA GLN A 145 -1.64 -4.74 16.30
C GLN A 145 -0.54 -4.55 15.27
N ALA A 146 0.70 -4.72 15.72
CA ALA A 146 1.89 -4.79 14.90
C ALA A 146 2.68 -6.07 15.20
N PHE A 147 3.44 -6.54 14.23
CA PHE A 147 4.11 -7.83 14.29
C PHE A 147 5.55 -7.74 13.75
N PHE A 148 6.51 -8.15 14.57
CA PHE A 148 7.86 -8.48 14.12
C PHE A 148 7.91 -9.96 13.73
N LEU A 149 7.99 -10.20 12.41
CA LEU A 149 7.80 -11.54 11.84
C LEU A 149 8.83 -12.55 12.32
N ASN A 150 10.12 -12.21 12.24
CA ASN A 150 11.20 -13.15 12.57
C ASN A 150 11.37 -13.32 14.09
N ALA A 151 11.16 -12.25 14.85
CA ALA A 151 11.16 -12.32 16.32
C ALA A 151 9.92 -13.01 16.89
N GLY A 152 8.82 -13.09 16.10
CA GLY A 152 7.57 -13.67 16.56
C GLY A 152 6.86 -12.82 17.62
N ILE A 153 7.08 -11.49 17.64
CA ILE A 153 6.55 -10.58 18.65
C ILE A 153 5.35 -9.83 18.07
N VAL A 154 4.16 -10.05 18.62
CA VAL A 154 2.95 -9.26 18.37
C VAL A 154 2.76 -8.30 19.53
N PHE A 155 2.45 -7.04 19.25
CA PHE A 155 2.28 -6.00 20.24
C PHE A 155 1.22 -4.97 19.81
N ASP A 156 0.70 -4.20 20.77
CA ASP A 156 -0.19 -3.06 20.47
C ASP A 156 0.57 -2.01 19.62
N ALA A 157 0.01 -1.64 18.50
CA ALA A 157 0.65 -0.68 17.59
C ALA A 157 0.97 0.67 18.24
N ASN A 158 0.25 1.04 19.30
CA ASN A 158 0.56 2.24 20.11
C ASN A 158 1.83 2.09 20.96
N GLU A 159 2.30 0.88 21.20
CA GLU A 159 3.50 0.57 21.99
C GLU A 159 4.77 0.42 21.13
N VAL A 160 4.68 0.73 19.82
CA VAL A 160 5.80 0.57 18.87
C VAL A 160 7.13 1.17 19.37
N GLN A 161 7.07 2.28 20.12
CA GLN A 161 8.26 2.94 20.68
C GLN A 161 8.94 2.11 21.80
N GLU A 162 8.22 1.18 22.41
CA GLU A 162 8.78 0.29 23.42
C GLU A 162 9.59 -0.85 22.77
N HIS A 163 9.28 -1.17 21.52
CA HIS A 163 9.88 -2.27 20.75
C HIS A 163 10.96 -1.81 19.76
N ILE A 164 11.04 -0.51 19.47
CA ILE A 164 12.03 0.08 18.56
C ILE A 164 13.03 0.91 19.35
N GLU A 165 14.30 0.71 19.06
CA GLU A 165 15.39 1.52 19.60
C GLU A 165 16.06 2.32 18.48
N GLU A 166 16.05 3.63 18.60
CA GLU A 166 16.80 4.51 17.69
C GLU A 166 18.16 4.86 18.27
N HIS A 167 19.19 4.87 17.45
CA HIS A 167 20.55 5.22 17.86
C HIS A 167 21.29 6.03 16.79
N ALA A 168 22.12 6.97 17.24
CA ALA A 168 22.97 7.73 16.37
C ALA A 168 24.25 6.96 16.00
N VAL A 169 24.72 7.17 14.78
CA VAL A 169 26.00 6.62 14.31
C VAL A 169 26.92 7.74 13.83
N PRO A 170 28.23 7.64 14.01
CA PRO A 170 29.16 8.75 13.75
C PRO A 170 29.21 9.23 12.28
N HIS A 171 28.85 8.35 11.35
CA HIS A 171 28.96 8.60 9.91
C HIS A 171 27.65 9.10 9.26
N SER A 172 26.58 9.27 10.03
CA SER A 172 25.28 9.71 9.52
C SER A 172 24.61 10.69 10.47
N ALA A 173 23.91 11.67 9.91
CA ALA A 173 23.00 12.54 10.65
C ALA A 173 21.64 11.91 10.90
N ALA A 174 21.30 10.81 10.22
CA ALA A 174 20.08 10.05 10.44
C ALA A 174 20.26 9.08 11.62
N LEU A 175 19.18 8.87 12.38
CA LEU A 175 19.13 7.80 13.34
C LEU A 175 18.94 6.46 12.63
N LEU A 176 19.59 5.42 13.12
CA LEU A 176 19.31 4.05 12.74
C LEU A 176 18.36 3.43 13.78
N ALA A 177 17.44 2.60 13.30
CA ALA A 177 16.49 1.92 14.15
C ALA A 177 16.73 0.40 14.15
N ARG A 178 16.43 -0.24 15.26
CA ARG A 178 16.51 -1.70 15.43
C ARG A 178 15.43 -2.20 16.39
N VAL A 179 15.14 -3.49 16.29
CA VAL A 179 14.26 -4.19 17.24
C VAL A 179 14.97 -4.22 18.58
N ARG A 180 14.33 -3.73 19.65
CA ARG A 180 14.94 -3.61 20.97
C ARG A 180 15.30 -4.96 21.56
N GLU A 181 14.42 -5.95 21.42
CA GLU A 181 14.55 -7.27 22.02
C GLU A 181 15.66 -8.10 21.38
N THR A 182 15.78 -8.04 20.07
CA THR A 182 16.72 -8.87 19.30
C THR A 182 17.97 -8.12 18.87
N GLN A 183 17.95 -6.80 18.96
CA GLN A 183 19.01 -5.90 18.46
C GLN A 183 19.25 -6.04 16.95
N SER A 184 18.32 -6.69 16.21
CA SER A 184 18.39 -6.84 14.75
C SER A 184 17.88 -5.58 14.04
N PRO A 185 18.39 -5.27 12.85
CA PRO A 185 17.75 -4.31 11.97
C PRO A 185 16.38 -4.85 11.55
N TYR A 186 15.49 -3.95 11.12
CA TYR A 186 14.20 -4.34 10.54
C TYR A 186 13.89 -3.51 9.32
N PHE A 187 12.97 -4.00 8.49
CA PHE A 187 12.41 -3.25 7.38
C PHE A 187 10.88 -3.38 7.36
N THR A 188 10.24 -2.44 6.69
CA THR A 188 8.81 -2.38 6.44
C THR A 188 8.58 -2.40 4.94
N GLY A 189 7.34 -2.44 4.48
CA GLY A 189 7.00 -2.35 3.07
C GLY A 189 6.15 -3.52 2.60
N ALA A 190 5.96 -3.61 1.29
CA ALA A 190 5.07 -4.60 0.68
C ALA A 190 5.44 -6.04 1.06
N LEU A 191 6.73 -6.38 1.02
CA LEU A 191 7.18 -7.72 1.37
C LEU A 191 6.89 -8.08 2.82
N ALA A 192 7.10 -7.13 3.75
CA ALA A 192 6.78 -7.34 5.16
C ALA A 192 5.27 -7.54 5.37
N ARG A 193 4.44 -6.71 4.74
CA ARG A 193 2.98 -6.83 4.83
C ARG A 193 2.46 -8.13 4.22
N VAL A 194 2.93 -8.49 3.03
CA VAL A 194 2.55 -9.75 2.39
C VAL A 194 2.98 -10.95 3.23
N ASN A 195 4.19 -10.94 3.78
CA ASN A 195 4.63 -12.00 4.68
C ASN A 195 3.74 -12.13 5.93
N ALA A 196 3.39 -11.00 6.54
CA ALA A 196 2.61 -10.99 7.79
C ALA A 196 1.13 -11.32 7.56
N SER A 197 0.54 -10.87 6.44
CA SER A 197 -0.91 -10.91 6.21
C SER A 197 -1.31 -11.58 4.89
N TRP A 198 -0.48 -12.50 4.38
CA TRP A 198 -0.73 -13.27 3.16
C TRP A 198 -2.14 -13.83 3.06
N GLN A 199 -2.65 -14.38 4.17
CA GLN A 199 -3.95 -15.04 4.21
C GLN A 199 -5.12 -14.07 3.97
N ASN A 200 -4.89 -12.79 4.16
CA ASN A 200 -5.88 -11.72 4.10
C ASN A 200 -5.87 -10.94 2.77
N LEU A 201 -4.96 -11.27 1.84
CA LEU A 201 -5.00 -10.74 0.47
C LEU A 201 -6.28 -11.17 -0.25
N GLY A 202 -6.74 -10.38 -1.20
CA GLY A 202 -7.83 -10.73 -2.12
C GLY A 202 -7.49 -11.95 -2.98
N GLN A 203 -8.52 -12.57 -3.56
CA GLN A 203 -8.33 -13.82 -4.30
C GLN A 203 -7.42 -13.66 -5.52
N ASN A 204 -7.58 -12.58 -6.30
CA ASN A 204 -6.74 -12.32 -7.48
C ASN A 204 -5.28 -12.11 -7.07
N ALA A 205 -5.04 -11.34 -6.02
CA ALA A 205 -3.70 -11.10 -5.47
C ALA A 205 -3.05 -12.40 -4.96
N LYS A 206 -3.78 -13.27 -4.26
CA LYS A 206 -3.30 -14.59 -3.82
C LYS A 206 -2.89 -15.48 -5.00
N VAL A 207 -3.71 -15.54 -6.03
CA VAL A 207 -3.42 -16.33 -7.24
C VAL A 207 -2.20 -15.79 -7.95
N ALA A 208 -2.10 -14.47 -8.13
CA ALA A 208 -0.97 -13.81 -8.77
C ALA A 208 0.34 -14.05 -7.98
N ALA A 209 0.32 -13.88 -6.67
CA ALA A 209 1.46 -14.13 -5.81
C ALA A 209 1.91 -15.60 -5.84
N ALA A 210 0.98 -16.54 -5.78
CA ALA A 210 1.29 -17.97 -5.87
C ALA A 210 1.91 -18.34 -7.23
N LYS A 211 1.38 -17.79 -8.33
CA LYS A 211 1.92 -17.96 -9.69
C LYS A 211 3.32 -17.37 -9.79
N ALA A 212 3.56 -16.22 -9.18
CA ALA A 212 4.86 -15.59 -9.14
C ALA A 212 5.88 -16.30 -8.24
N GLY A 213 5.47 -17.32 -7.48
CA GLY A 213 6.33 -18.03 -6.55
C GLY A 213 6.60 -17.30 -5.25
N LEU A 214 5.91 -16.18 -5.01
CA LEU A 214 5.98 -15.47 -3.73
C LEU A 214 5.25 -16.30 -2.66
N ARG A 215 6.00 -16.87 -1.73
CA ARG A 215 5.49 -17.78 -0.69
C ARG A 215 6.02 -17.36 0.67
N PRO A 216 5.19 -16.79 1.51
CA PRO A 216 5.59 -16.48 2.89
C PRO A 216 6.04 -17.72 3.69
N PRO A 217 7.11 -17.62 4.49
CA PRO A 217 7.95 -16.43 4.65
C PRO A 217 8.97 -16.27 3.52
N GLU A 218 8.98 -15.11 2.85
CA GLU A 218 9.97 -14.77 1.81
C GLU A 218 11.00 -13.80 2.41
N ALA A 219 12.27 -14.14 2.32
CA ALA A 219 13.35 -13.38 2.94
C ALA A 219 14.23 -12.60 1.93
N ASN A 220 14.06 -12.83 0.63
CA ASN A 220 14.81 -12.11 -0.39
C ASN A 220 14.24 -10.69 -0.56
N PRO A 221 15.00 -9.62 -0.24
CA PRO A 221 14.49 -8.24 -0.29
C PRO A 221 14.12 -7.79 -1.71
N PHE A 222 14.68 -8.37 -2.76
CA PHE A 222 14.29 -8.08 -4.15
C PHE A 222 12.87 -8.54 -4.48
N MET A 223 12.33 -9.51 -3.76
CA MET A 223 10.94 -9.94 -3.89
C MET A 223 9.95 -8.87 -3.39
N ASN A 224 10.43 -7.78 -2.78
CA ASN A 224 9.59 -6.62 -2.49
C ASN A 224 8.97 -5.99 -3.76
N ASN A 225 9.65 -6.06 -4.91
CA ASN A 225 9.08 -5.59 -6.18
C ASN A 225 7.88 -6.45 -6.60
N VAL A 226 8.00 -7.76 -6.47
CA VAL A 226 6.88 -8.69 -6.74
C VAL A 226 5.75 -8.48 -5.74
N ALA A 227 6.08 -8.27 -4.45
CA ALA A 227 5.09 -7.98 -3.43
C ALA A 227 4.33 -6.66 -3.70
N GLN A 228 5.02 -5.61 -4.17
CA GLN A 228 4.36 -4.37 -4.58
C GLN A 228 3.43 -4.56 -5.78
N ALA A 229 3.83 -5.35 -6.77
CA ALA A 229 2.96 -5.69 -7.90
C ALA A 229 1.71 -6.47 -7.43
N VAL A 230 1.87 -7.39 -6.49
CA VAL A 230 0.74 -8.11 -5.86
C VAL A 230 -0.16 -7.16 -5.07
N GLU A 231 0.39 -6.20 -4.34
CA GLU A 231 -0.41 -5.18 -3.64
C GLU A 231 -1.16 -4.25 -4.61
N ILE A 232 -0.64 -4.00 -5.81
CA ILE A 232 -1.40 -3.29 -6.85
C ILE A 232 -2.64 -4.08 -7.26
N VAL A 233 -2.53 -5.39 -7.46
CA VAL A 233 -3.68 -6.26 -7.77
C VAL A 233 -4.71 -6.22 -6.64
N ASP A 234 -4.27 -6.37 -5.39
CA ASP A 234 -5.15 -6.30 -4.20
C ASP A 234 -5.83 -4.92 -4.08
N ALA A 235 -5.07 -3.85 -4.30
CA ALA A 235 -5.57 -2.48 -4.22
C ALA A 235 -6.64 -2.18 -5.28
N LEU A 236 -6.47 -2.66 -6.51
CA LEU A 236 -7.47 -2.50 -7.58
C LEU A 236 -8.78 -3.19 -7.23
N ASP A 237 -8.73 -4.47 -6.80
CA ASP A 237 -9.92 -5.22 -6.37
C ASP A 237 -10.64 -4.49 -5.23
N ARG A 238 -9.93 -4.11 -4.19
CA ARG A 238 -10.52 -3.46 -3.01
C ARG A 238 -11.04 -2.07 -3.32
N CYS A 239 -10.34 -1.28 -4.13
CA CYS A 239 -10.82 0.03 -4.55
C CYS A 239 -12.13 -0.10 -5.36
N ALA A 240 -12.21 -1.04 -6.29
CA ALA A 240 -13.42 -1.28 -7.06
C ALA A 240 -14.60 -1.64 -6.17
N ASP A 241 -14.40 -2.57 -5.23
CA ASP A 241 -15.42 -2.99 -4.27
C ASP A 241 -15.85 -1.87 -3.32
N LEU A 242 -14.90 -1.12 -2.77
CA LEU A 242 -15.19 0.00 -1.88
C LEU A 242 -15.94 1.13 -2.61
N CYS A 243 -15.53 1.45 -3.82
CA CYS A 243 -16.20 2.45 -4.66
C CYS A 243 -17.65 2.03 -4.94
N ARG A 244 -17.92 0.78 -5.30
CA ARG A 244 -19.29 0.28 -5.51
C ARG A 244 -20.13 0.37 -4.23
N LYS A 245 -19.59 -0.03 -3.09
CA LYS A 245 -20.26 0.06 -1.78
C LYS A 245 -20.54 1.52 -1.39
N LEU A 246 -19.61 2.44 -1.65
CA LEU A 246 -19.79 3.87 -1.35
C LEU A 246 -20.82 4.53 -2.26
N ALA A 247 -20.98 4.04 -3.50
CA ALA A 247 -21.99 4.51 -4.44
C ALA A 247 -23.42 4.08 -4.06
N GLU A 248 -23.59 2.97 -3.34
CA GLU A 248 -24.90 2.48 -2.94
C GLU A 248 -25.46 3.27 -1.73
N PRO A 249 -26.66 3.86 -1.84
CA PRO A 249 -27.27 4.58 -0.72
C PRO A 249 -27.50 3.65 0.48
N GLY A 250 -26.87 3.96 1.61
CA GLY A 250 -27.04 3.25 2.86
C GLY A 250 -26.28 1.93 3.00
N ALA A 251 -25.50 1.52 2.00
CA ALA A 251 -24.66 0.31 2.09
C ALA A 251 -23.56 0.44 3.17
N ILE A 252 -23.03 1.66 3.33
CA ILE A 252 -22.13 2.03 4.42
C ILE A 252 -22.75 3.22 5.16
N ALA A 253 -22.82 3.15 6.47
CA ALA A 253 -23.39 4.22 7.29
C ALA A 253 -22.72 5.58 6.99
N SER A 254 -23.53 6.61 6.69
CA SER A 254 -23.02 7.94 6.37
C SER A 254 -22.23 8.52 7.54
N SER A 255 -21.11 9.17 7.23
CA SER A 255 -20.38 9.94 8.22
C SER A 255 -21.26 11.09 8.72
N SER A 256 -21.39 11.25 10.03
CA SER A 256 -21.76 12.54 10.58
C SER A 256 -20.66 13.55 10.19
N LEU A 257 -21.04 14.77 9.84
CA LEU A 257 -20.06 15.86 9.68
C LEU A 257 -19.14 15.90 10.91
N PRO A 258 -17.84 16.18 10.73
CA PRO A 258 -16.91 16.23 11.84
C PRO A 258 -17.45 17.18 12.91
N VAL A 259 -17.61 16.67 14.11
CA VAL A 259 -18.02 17.52 15.24
C VAL A 259 -16.82 18.43 15.55
N PRO A 260 -17.00 19.76 15.60
CA PRO A 260 -15.95 20.65 16.05
C PRO A 260 -15.49 20.21 17.44
N PHE A 261 -14.21 19.87 17.58
CA PHE A 261 -13.66 19.56 18.89
C PHE A 261 -12.94 20.80 19.44
N GLU A 262 -13.17 21.06 20.72
CA GLU A 262 -12.38 22.07 21.42
C GLU A 262 -10.96 21.54 21.66
N VAL A 263 -9.97 22.19 21.08
CA VAL A 263 -8.57 21.96 21.44
C VAL A 263 -8.39 22.49 22.86
N LYS A 264 -8.33 21.62 23.84
CA LYS A 264 -7.88 22.02 25.17
C LYS A 264 -6.37 22.24 25.08
N ALA A 265 -5.95 23.50 25.16
CA ALA A 265 -4.56 23.82 25.38
C ALA A 265 -4.12 23.18 26.70
N GLY A 266 -3.18 22.26 26.61
CA GLY A 266 -2.51 21.68 27.77
C GLY A 266 -1.33 22.51 28.21
#